data_151fabe1fd0b2931b3ffec472637839a
#
_entry.id   151fabe1fd0b2931b3ffec472637839a
#
_cell.length_a   1.000
_cell.length_b   1.000
_cell.length_c   1.000
_cell.angle_alpha   90.00
_cell.angle_beta   90.00
_cell.angle_gamma   90.00
#
_symmetry.space_group_name_H-M   'P 1'
#
loop_
_entity.id
_entity.type
_entity.pdbx_description
1 polymer ?
#
loop_
_entity_poly.entity_id
_entity_poly.type
_entity_poly.pdbx_seq_one_letter_code
_entity_poly.pdbx_strand_id
1 'polypeptide(L)'
;MEALLRIGGQVSLWDGFLLKLLPWMRVHAPEIAIRTEMGYSPDLMQKLTEGSIDLAVMYRPQNRAGFKIKQIFVEEIVLVTSLPEDDKIFDHDYIFVNWGPEFLSDHALNFPDLNTPRVSLDLGSLGIEYLLMSPSSGYFPKRIAEPLIREGKIKIVDWAPKFTYPAYLIFADDIEPELISIILKGVSSIKNEALKSA
;
A
#
# COMPACT_ATOMS: atom_id res chain seq x y z
N MET A 1 6.19 -32.67 1.81
CA MET A 1 6.93 -31.39 1.91
C MET A 1 5.86 -30.30 1.89
N GLU A 2 5.75 -29.53 2.96
CA GLU A 2 4.79 -28.42 2.97
C GLU A 2 5.24 -27.41 1.89
N ALA A 3 4.33 -27.05 0.99
CA ALA A 3 4.59 -26.02 0.01
C ALA A 3 4.76 -24.67 0.73
N LEU A 4 5.80 -23.91 0.38
CA LEU A 4 6.08 -22.61 0.96
C LEU A 4 5.80 -21.52 -0.09
N LEU A 5 4.95 -20.57 0.24
CA LEU A 5 4.66 -19.38 -0.56
C LEU A 5 5.26 -18.15 0.10
N ARG A 6 6.13 -17.43 -0.63
CA ARG A 6 6.80 -16.21 -0.18
C ARG A 6 6.21 -15.00 -0.89
N ILE A 7 5.59 -14.13 -0.12
CA ILE A 7 4.82 -12.98 -0.63
C ILE A 7 5.54 -11.68 -0.25
N GLY A 8 5.91 -10.88 -1.25
CA GLY A 8 6.40 -9.52 -1.07
C GLY A 8 5.30 -8.48 -1.26
N GLY A 9 5.42 -7.34 -0.60
CA GLY A 9 4.50 -6.22 -0.80
C GLY A 9 5.03 -4.89 -0.29
N GLN A 10 4.60 -3.79 -0.93
CA GLN A 10 4.86 -2.46 -0.40
C GLN A 10 4.06 -2.24 0.90
N VAL A 11 4.62 -1.42 1.80
CA VAL A 11 4.07 -1.20 3.14
C VAL A 11 2.59 -0.82 3.10
N SER A 12 2.23 0.14 2.24
CA SER A 12 0.85 0.60 2.08
C SER A 12 -0.12 -0.48 1.58
N LEU A 13 0.41 -1.48 0.84
CA LEU A 13 -0.40 -2.58 0.28
C LEU A 13 -0.57 -3.74 1.26
N TRP A 14 0.29 -3.85 2.27
CA TRP A 14 0.09 -4.82 3.35
C TRP A 14 -1.10 -4.45 4.21
N ASP A 15 -1.16 -3.18 4.65
CA ASP A 15 -2.26 -2.73 5.49
C ASP A 15 -3.58 -2.67 4.71
N GLY A 16 -4.60 -3.25 5.32
CA GLY A 16 -5.97 -3.24 4.79
C GLY A 16 -6.18 -4.01 3.47
N PHE A 17 -5.12 -4.59 2.87
CA PHE A 17 -5.25 -5.38 1.64
C PHE A 17 -4.53 -6.74 1.76
N LEU A 18 -3.22 -6.83 1.54
CA LEU A 18 -2.49 -8.11 1.52
C LEU A 18 -2.60 -8.88 2.84
N LEU A 19 -2.66 -8.17 3.96
CA LEU A 19 -2.82 -8.82 5.26
C LEU A 19 -4.11 -9.65 5.32
N LYS A 20 -5.17 -9.25 4.61
CA LYS A 20 -6.42 -10.01 4.52
C LYS A 20 -6.30 -11.28 3.68
N LEU A 21 -5.32 -11.36 2.79
CA LEU A 21 -5.06 -12.57 2.02
C LEU A 21 -4.60 -13.72 2.90
N LEU A 22 -3.90 -13.45 3.99
CA LEU A 22 -3.34 -14.50 4.85
C LEU A 22 -4.43 -15.38 5.51
N PRO A 23 -5.44 -14.84 6.22
CA PRO A 23 -6.52 -15.66 6.75
C PRO A 23 -7.35 -16.33 5.64
N TRP A 24 -7.52 -15.67 4.48
CA TRP A 24 -8.20 -16.28 3.34
C TRP A 24 -7.44 -17.54 2.85
N MET A 25 -6.13 -17.44 2.67
CA MET A 25 -5.28 -18.56 2.28
C MET A 25 -5.32 -19.70 3.31
N ARG A 26 -5.33 -19.40 4.59
CA ARG A 26 -5.42 -20.44 5.66
C ARG A 26 -6.70 -21.27 5.59
N VAL A 27 -7.77 -20.71 5.04
CA VAL A 27 -9.04 -21.44 4.85
C VAL A 27 -9.04 -22.24 3.55
N HIS A 28 -8.47 -21.71 2.47
CA HIS A 28 -8.60 -22.27 1.13
C HIS A 28 -7.39 -23.09 0.66
N ALA A 29 -6.26 -22.95 1.34
CA ALA A 29 -5.02 -23.68 1.07
C ALA A 29 -4.23 -23.87 2.40
N PRO A 30 -4.80 -24.59 3.38
CA PRO A 30 -4.22 -24.71 4.72
C PRO A 30 -2.88 -25.45 4.75
N GLU A 31 -2.57 -26.23 3.72
CA GLU A 31 -1.32 -26.98 3.54
C GLU A 31 -0.15 -26.10 3.10
N ILE A 32 -0.41 -24.83 2.71
CA ILE A 32 0.63 -23.92 2.21
C ILE A 32 1.16 -23.06 3.38
N ALA A 33 2.43 -23.20 3.69
CA ALA A 33 3.12 -22.29 4.60
C ALA A 33 3.36 -20.95 3.89
N ILE A 34 3.14 -19.82 4.58
CA ILE A 34 3.30 -18.48 4.00
C ILE A 34 4.38 -17.72 4.75
N ARG A 35 5.28 -17.09 4.02
CA ARG A 35 6.22 -16.07 4.50
C ARG A 35 5.92 -14.73 3.83
N THR A 36 6.05 -13.66 4.58
CA THR A 36 5.74 -12.30 4.13
C THR A 36 6.96 -11.41 4.24
N GLU A 37 7.15 -10.54 3.25
CA GLU A 37 8.23 -9.56 3.24
C GLU A 37 7.69 -8.19 2.82
N MET A 38 8.30 -7.13 3.34
CA MET A 38 8.05 -5.76 2.91
C MET A 38 9.21 -5.24 2.07
N GLY A 39 8.91 -4.36 1.13
CA GLY A 39 9.91 -3.68 0.33
C GLY A 39 9.25 -2.68 -0.62
N TYR A 40 10.07 -1.90 -1.31
CA TYR A 40 9.63 -1.05 -2.42
C TYR A 40 9.82 -1.75 -3.76
N SER A 41 9.20 -1.22 -4.83
CA SER A 41 9.18 -1.87 -6.15
C SER A 41 10.56 -2.35 -6.65
N PRO A 42 11.65 -1.57 -6.56
CA PRO A 42 12.97 -2.04 -7.03
C PRO A 42 13.49 -3.26 -6.25
N ASP A 43 13.37 -3.23 -4.92
CA ASP A 43 13.80 -4.32 -4.04
C ASP A 43 12.97 -5.58 -4.27
N LEU A 44 11.64 -5.44 -4.34
CA LEU A 44 10.73 -6.56 -4.60
C LEU A 44 10.97 -7.18 -5.98
N MET A 45 11.25 -6.37 -7.02
CA MET A 45 11.62 -6.88 -8.35
C MET A 45 12.94 -7.64 -8.34
N GLN A 46 13.93 -7.18 -7.57
CA GLN A 46 15.18 -7.92 -7.39
C GLN A 46 14.94 -9.26 -6.72
N LYS A 47 14.19 -9.29 -5.61
CA LYS A 47 13.84 -10.51 -4.86
C LYS A 47 13.05 -11.52 -5.70
N LEU A 48 12.12 -11.07 -6.54
CA LEU A 48 11.45 -11.92 -7.54
C LEU A 48 12.46 -12.53 -8.51
N THR A 49 13.39 -11.74 -9.05
CA THR A 49 14.41 -12.19 -10.01
C THR A 49 15.37 -13.20 -9.38
N GLU A 50 15.72 -13.01 -8.12
CA GLU A 50 16.57 -13.93 -7.35
C GLU A 50 15.84 -15.18 -6.87
N GLY A 51 14.51 -15.24 -7.01
CA GLY A 51 13.69 -16.34 -6.53
C GLY A 51 13.59 -16.40 -5.00
N SER A 52 13.88 -15.29 -4.28
CA SER A 52 13.74 -15.21 -2.84
C SER A 52 12.30 -14.97 -2.39
N ILE A 53 11.46 -14.40 -3.27
CA ILE A 53 10.00 -14.35 -3.15
C ILE A 53 9.34 -14.93 -4.41
N ASP A 54 8.13 -15.46 -4.29
CA ASP A 54 7.40 -16.14 -5.37
C ASP A 54 6.44 -15.20 -6.08
N LEU A 55 5.89 -14.24 -5.36
CA LEU A 55 5.02 -13.18 -5.89
C LEU A 55 5.16 -11.89 -5.07
N ALA A 56 4.77 -10.77 -5.68
CA ALA A 56 4.76 -9.48 -5.01
C ALA A 56 3.57 -8.62 -5.44
N VAL A 57 3.19 -7.67 -4.56
CA VAL A 57 2.25 -6.60 -4.90
C VAL A 57 2.95 -5.25 -4.75
N MET A 58 2.95 -4.47 -5.83
CA MET A 58 3.67 -3.19 -5.90
C MET A 58 3.01 -2.22 -6.90
N TYR A 59 3.43 -0.96 -6.88
CA TYR A 59 2.86 0.08 -7.77
C TYR A 59 3.52 0.16 -9.15
N ARG A 60 4.82 0.05 -9.24
CA ARG A 60 5.57 0.20 -10.51
C ARG A 60 6.46 -1.02 -10.80
N PRO A 61 5.87 -2.15 -11.22
CA PRO A 61 6.66 -3.30 -11.60
C PRO A 61 7.46 -3.01 -12.88
N GLN A 62 8.67 -3.57 -12.94
CA GLN A 62 9.42 -3.59 -14.19
C GLN A 62 8.92 -4.76 -15.05
N ASN A 63 8.65 -4.47 -16.32
CA ASN A 63 8.36 -5.55 -17.26
C ASN A 63 9.64 -6.34 -17.56
N ARG A 64 9.66 -7.60 -17.14
CA ARG A 64 10.77 -8.53 -17.33
C ARG A 64 10.26 -9.85 -17.89
N ALA A 65 11.03 -10.46 -18.78
CA ALA A 65 10.75 -11.82 -19.26
C ALA A 65 10.73 -12.80 -18.08
N GLY A 66 9.82 -13.76 -18.12
CA GLY A 66 9.63 -14.77 -17.08
C GLY A 66 8.67 -14.35 -15.96
N PHE A 67 8.07 -13.15 -16.04
CA PHE A 67 7.09 -12.68 -15.05
C PHE A 67 5.78 -12.24 -15.70
N LYS A 68 4.70 -12.56 -15.04
CA LYS A 68 3.36 -12.05 -15.36
C LYS A 68 3.00 -10.90 -14.43
N ILE A 69 2.41 -9.86 -15.00
CA ILE A 69 1.99 -8.64 -14.30
C ILE A 69 0.49 -8.49 -14.48
N LYS A 70 -0.24 -8.37 -13.38
CA LYS A 70 -1.69 -8.20 -13.38
C LYS A 70 -2.09 -7.02 -12.51
N GLN A 71 -2.74 -6.01 -13.10
CA GLN A 71 -3.30 -4.90 -12.32
C GLN A 71 -4.44 -5.41 -11.42
N ILE A 72 -4.41 -4.99 -10.15
CA ILE A 72 -5.41 -5.39 -9.16
C ILE A 72 -6.41 -4.27 -8.93
N PHE A 73 -5.94 -3.09 -8.53
CA PHE A 73 -6.74 -1.89 -8.27
C PHE A 73 -5.88 -0.62 -8.47
N VAL A 74 -6.49 0.54 -8.26
CA VAL A 74 -5.78 1.83 -8.24
C VAL A 74 -5.84 2.36 -6.81
N GLU A 75 -4.66 2.58 -6.20
CA GLU A 75 -4.55 3.22 -4.90
C GLU A 75 -4.68 4.74 -5.06
N GLU A 76 -5.46 5.38 -4.21
CA GLU A 76 -5.56 6.84 -4.11
C GLU A 76 -4.94 7.29 -2.80
N ILE A 77 -3.92 8.16 -2.87
CA ILE A 77 -3.28 8.79 -1.72
C ILE A 77 -3.79 10.21 -1.62
N VAL A 78 -4.43 10.53 -0.49
CA VAL A 78 -5.11 11.80 -0.24
C VAL A 78 -4.52 12.52 0.95
N LEU A 79 -4.56 13.85 0.92
CA LEU A 79 -4.22 14.64 2.10
C LEU A 79 -5.37 14.57 3.09
N VAL A 80 -5.07 14.17 4.31
CA VAL A 80 -6.01 14.16 5.43
C VAL A 80 -5.49 15.01 6.58
N THR A 81 -6.39 15.49 7.41
CA THR A 81 -6.06 16.32 8.55
C THR A 81 -6.93 16.00 9.75
N SER A 82 -6.34 16.11 10.94
CA SER A 82 -7.04 16.17 12.22
C SER A 82 -7.13 17.61 12.77
N LEU A 83 -6.60 18.59 12.05
CA LEU A 83 -6.68 20.00 12.40
C LEU A 83 -8.13 20.51 12.26
N PRO A 84 -8.59 21.39 13.15
CA PRO A 84 -9.94 21.97 13.05
C PRO A 84 -10.09 22.93 11.87
N GLU A 85 -9.03 23.65 11.50
CA GLU A 85 -9.00 24.65 10.44
C GLU A 85 -8.11 24.22 9.27
N ASP A 86 -8.48 24.60 8.03
CA ASP A 86 -7.82 24.15 6.82
C ASP A 86 -6.73 25.10 6.32
N ASP A 87 -6.56 26.27 6.92
CA ASP A 87 -5.64 27.33 6.48
C ASP A 87 -4.16 27.08 6.84
N LYS A 88 -3.88 26.12 7.70
CA LYS A 88 -2.51 25.80 8.20
C LYS A 88 -2.01 24.40 7.88
N ILE A 89 -2.62 23.74 6.91
CA ILE A 89 -2.39 22.33 6.62
C ILE A 89 -0.94 22.00 6.26
N PHE A 90 -0.24 22.91 5.58
CA PHE A 90 1.17 22.75 5.19
C PHE A 90 2.15 23.53 6.06
N ASP A 91 1.70 24.08 7.17
CA ASP A 91 2.55 24.76 8.14
C ASP A 91 3.32 23.74 9.01
N HIS A 92 3.56 24.12 10.25
CA HIS A 92 4.36 23.37 11.21
C HIS A 92 3.81 22.00 11.58
N ASP A 93 2.54 21.77 11.34
CA ASP A 93 1.81 20.56 11.70
C ASP A 93 1.64 19.58 10.52
N TYR A 94 2.27 19.89 9.37
CA TYR A 94 2.36 18.94 8.26
C TYR A 94 3.41 17.88 8.56
N ILE A 95 3.03 16.60 8.44
CA ILE A 95 3.93 15.45 8.53
C ILE A 95 4.14 14.84 7.15
N PHE A 96 5.36 14.47 6.85
CA PHE A 96 5.67 13.69 5.67
C PHE A 96 5.71 12.20 5.99
N VAL A 97 4.89 11.42 5.33
CA VAL A 97 4.92 9.95 5.42
C VAL A 97 5.47 9.40 4.11
N ASN A 98 6.51 8.59 4.20
CA ASN A 98 7.16 7.98 3.04
C ASN A 98 6.34 6.78 2.53
N TRP A 99 5.69 6.93 1.38
CA TRP A 99 4.93 5.87 0.71
C TRP A 99 5.70 5.20 -0.43
N GLY A 100 6.99 5.50 -0.57
CA GLY A 100 7.87 4.95 -1.59
C GLY A 100 8.39 5.99 -2.58
N PRO A 101 9.32 5.57 -3.45
CA PRO A 101 10.03 6.48 -4.35
C PRO A 101 9.10 7.19 -5.33
N GLU A 102 8.02 6.56 -5.76
CA GLU A 102 7.04 7.16 -6.65
C GLU A 102 6.34 8.35 -5.99
N PHE A 103 5.84 8.13 -4.77
CA PHE A 103 5.19 9.17 -3.99
C PHE A 103 6.16 10.30 -3.64
N LEU A 104 7.38 9.96 -3.22
CA LEU A 104 8.40 10.95 -2.89
C LEU A 104 8.66 11.91 -4.08
N SER A 105 8.81 11.35 -5.29
CA SER A 105 9.02 12.12 -6.52
C SER A 105 7.82 13.01 -6.86
N ASP A 106 6.62 12.44 -6.87
CA ASP A 106 5.40 13.16 -7.25
C ASP A 106 5.06 14.24 -6.22
N HIS A 107 5.27 13.97 -4.93
CA HIS A 107 5.09 14.93 -3.86
C HIS A 107 6.03 16.13 -4.01
N ALA A 108 7.32 15.89 -4.25
CA ALA A 108 8.31 16.96 -4.45
C ALA A 108 8.00 17.83 -5.68
N LEU A 109 7.48 17.24 -6.75
CA LEU A 109 7.07 17.98 -7.95
C LEU A 109 5.82 18.86 -7.72
N ASN A 110 4.89 18.40 -6.88
CA ASN A 110 3.68 19.16 -6.58
C ASN A 110 3.89 20.23 -5.50
N PHE A 111 4.90 20.07 -4.65
CA PHE A 111 5.19 20.97 -3.54
C PHE A 111 6.68 21.41 -3.52
N PRO A 112 7.17 22.05 -4.58
CA PRO A 112 8.59 22.40 -4.71
C PRO A 112 9.07 23.39 -3.64
N ASP A 113 8.17 24.22 -3.13
CA ASP A 113 8.46 25.27 -2.14
C ASP A 113 8.11 24.84 -0.69
N LEU A 114 7.68 23.59 -0.49
CA LEU A 114 7.34 23.12 0.83
C LEU A 114 8.62 23.02 1.70
N ASN A 115 8.59 23.70 2.83
CA ASN A 115 9.66 23.59 3.81
C ASN A 115 9.80 22.14 4.29
N THR A 116 11.01 21.77 4.72
CA THR A 116 11.27 20.45 5.32
C THR A 116 10.30 20.21 6.48
N PRO A 117 9.46 19.20 6.42
CA PRO A 117 8.55 18.87 7.50
C PRO A 117 9.28 18.63 8.81
N ARG A 118 8.73 19.10 9.92
CA ARG A 118 9.32 18.89 11.24
C ARG A 118 9.30 17.41 11.64
N VAL A 119 8.33 16.67 11.11
CA VAL A 119 8.19 15.23 11.33
C VAL A 119 8.14 14.53 9.98
N SER A 120 9.07 13.61 9.78
CA SER A 120 9.05 12.69 8.63
C SER A 120 9.00 11.27 9.18
N LEU A 121 8.03 10.49 8.71
CA LEU A 121 7.77 9.14 9.18
C LEU A 121 8.03 8.12 8.08
N ASP A 122 8.87 7.15 8.40
CA ASP A 122 9.09 5.96 7.57
C ASP A 122 8.44 4.72 8.23
N LEU A 123 7.22 4.91 8.72
CA LEU A 123 6.46 3.95 9.51
C LEU A 123 5.20 3.45 8.79
N GLY A 124 5.01 3.86 7.53
CA GLY A 124 3.84 3.48 6.75
C GLY A 124 2.53 3.89 7.42
N SER A 125 1.59 2.96 7.49
CA SER A 125 0.25 3.21 8.04
C SER A 125 0.22 3.58 9.52
N LEU A 126 1.23 3.22 10.31
CA LEU A 126 1.35 3.69 11.70
C LEU A 126 1.42 5.21 11.82
N GLY A 127 1.83 5.89 10.74
CA GLY A 127 1.81 7.36 10.70
C GLY A 127 0.43 7.98 10.92
N ILE A 128 -0.65 7.24 10.64
CA ILE A 128 -2.01 7.75 10.86
C ILE A 128 -2.35 7.88 12.36
N GLU A 129 -1.75 7.03 13.19
CA GLU A 129 -1.91 7.14 14.65
C GLU A 129 -1.30 8.43 15.19
N TYR A 130 -0.22 8.91 14.55
CA TYR A 130 0.37 10.19 14.90
C TYR A 130 -0.61 11.36 14.72
N LEU A 131 -1.43 11.35 13.65
CA LEU A 131 -2.48 12.37 13.44
C LEU A 131 -3.51 12.39 14.58
N LEU A 132 -3.75 11.24 15.20
CA LEU A 132 -4.70 11.11 16.32
C LEU A 132 -4.10 11.54 17.66
N MET A 133 -2.78 11.39 17.81
CA MET A 133 -2.07 11.80 19.03
C MET A 133 -1.71 13.29 19.04
N SER A 134 -1.44 13.86 17.86
CA SER A 134 -1.05 15.25 17.69
C SER A 134 -1.75 15.85 16.48
N PRO A 135 -2.57 16.90 16.65
CA PRO A 135 -3.27 17.55 15.54
C PRO A 135 -2.30 17.89 14.42
N SER A 136 -2.52 17.32 13.25
CA SER A 136 -1.60 17.42 12.12
C SER A 136 -2.27 17.04 10.81
N SER A 137 -1.55 17.20 9.70
CA SER A 137 -1.98 16.81 8.37
C SER A 137 -0.90 15.98 7.69
N GLY A 138 -1.31 15.11 6.76
CA GLY A 138 -0.39 14.28 5.99
C GLY A 138 -1.11 13.48 4.91
N TYR A 139 -0.32 12.98 3.95
CA TYR A 139 -0.83 12.14 2.89
C TYR A 139 -0.92 10.68 3.30
N PHE A 140 -2.09 10.07 3.09
CA PHE A 140 -2.35 8.66 3.39
C PHE A 140 -3.16 7.98 2.28
N PRO A 141 -2.96 6.68 2.05
CA PRO A 141 -3.89 5.90 1.23
C PRO A 141 -5.30 6.06 1.77
N LYS A 142 -6.22 6.48 0.89
CA LYS A 142 -7.63 6.72 1.26
C LYS A 142 -8.25 5.52 1.93
N ARG A 143 -7.97 4.35 1.43
CA ARG A 143 -8.42 3.05 1.97
C ARG A 143 -8.04 2.86 3.45
N ILE A 144 -6.86 3.33 3.86
CA ILE A 144 -6.38 3.26 5.25
C ILE A 144 -7.05 4.34 6.11
N ALA A 145 -7.26 5.53 5.55
CA ALA A 145 -7.85 6.68 6.24
C ALA A 145 -9.38 6.57 6.40
N GLU A 146 -10.05 5.86 5.50
CA GLU A 146 -11.51 5.79 5.41
C GLU A 146 -12.24 5.47 6.73
N PRO A 147 -11.81 4.49 7.55
CA PRO A 147 -12.46 4.23 8.83
C PRO A 147 -12.47 5.44 9.77
N LEU A 148 -11.35 6.16 9.84
CA LEU A 148 -11.21 7.34 10.70
C LEU A 148 -11.98 8.55 10.15
N ILE A 149 -12.10 8.65 8.83
CA ILE A 149 -12.94 9.67 8.18
C ILE A 149 -14.41 9.44 8.55
N ARG A 150 -14.90 8.20 8.47
CA ARG A 150 -16.28 7.86 8.87
C ARG A 150 -16.56 8.11 10.35
N GLU A 151 -15.56 7.92 11.20
CA GLU A 151 -15.65 8.23 12.64
C GLU A 151 -15.54 9.74 12.92
N GLY A 152 -15.30 10.56 11.91
CA GLY A 152 -15.15 12.01 12.07
C GLY A 152 -13.87 12.45 12.78
N LYS A 153 -12.87 11.55 12.89
CA LYS A 153 -11.60 11.83 13.57
C LYS A 153 -10.63 12.61 12.70
N ILE A 154 -10.71 12.40 11.39
CA ILE A 154 -9.94 13.09 10.37
C ILE A 154 -10.84 13.44 9.20
N LYS A 155 -10.43 14.38 8.36
CA LYS A 155 -11.15 14.77 7.13
C LYS A 155 -10.19 14.84 5.96
N ILE A 156 -10.71 14.63 4.74
CA ILE A 156 -9.97 14.83 3.50
C ILE A 156 -9.89 16.34 3.23
N VAL A 157 -8.73 16.76 2.74
CA VAL A 157 -8.50 18.11 2.26
C VAL A 157 -8.75 18.13 0.76
N ASP A 158 -9.97 18.47 0.36
CA ASP A 158 -10.46 18.30 -1.02
C ASP A 158 -9.75 19.13 -2.07
N TRP A 159 -9.21 20.30 -1.69
CA TRP A 159 -8.48 21.18 -2.59
C TRP A 159 -7.04 20.73 -2.89
N ALA A 160 -6.49 19.82 -2.08
CA ALA A 160 -5.14 19.33 -2.25
C ALA A 160 -5.04 18.32 -3.41
N PRO A 161 -3.91 18.26 -4.13
CA PRO A 161 -3.69 17.27 -5.17
C PRO A 161 -3.78 15.86 -4.60
N LYS A 162 -4.33 14.94 -5.38
CA LYS A 162 -4.41 13.51 -5.07
C LYS A 162 -3.40 12.77 -5.93
N PHE A 163 -2.80 11.73 -5.36
CA PHE A 163 -1.86 10.87 -6.06
C PHE A 163 -2.49 9.51 -6.30
N THR A 164 -2.36 8.97 -7.50
CA THR A 164 -2.96 7.69 -7.87
C THR A 164 -1.91 6.72 -8.38
N TYR A 165 -1.88 5.52 -7.81
CA TYR A 165 -0.93 4.47 -8.17
C TYR A 165 -1.66 3.16 -8.45
N PRO A 166 -1.64 2.68 -9.71
CA PRO A 166 -2.09 1.32 -10.00
C PRO A 166 -1.27 0.30 -9.23
N ALA A 167 -1.95 -0.60 -8.51
CA ALA A 167 -1.33 -1.71 -7.81
C ALA A 167 -1.37 -2.97 -8.68
N TYR A 168 -0.24 -3.67 -8.74
CA TYR A 168 -0.05 -4.85 -9.57
C TYR A 168 0.39 -6.04 -8.74
N LEU A 169 -0.16 -7.21 -9.07
CA LEU A 169 0.37 -8.50 -8.67
C LEU A 169 1.37 -8.97 -9.72
N ILE A 170 2.57 -9.33 -9.27
CA ILE A 170 3.65 -9.86 -10.11
C ILE A 170 4.02 -11.24 -9.59
N PHE A 171 4.18 -12.20 -10.50
CA PHE A 171 4.58 -13.57 -10.18
C PHE A 171 5.32 -14.19 -11.35
N ALA A 172 6.17 -15.20 -11.08
CA ALA A 172 6.87 -15.94 -12.10
C ALA A 172 5.87 -16.68 -13.01
N ASP A 173 6.17 -16.75 -14.32
CA ASP A 173 5.27 -17.37 -15.30
C ASP A 173 5.24 -18.90 -15.19
N ASP A 174 6.23 -19.50 -14.52
CA ASP A 174 6.36 -20.91 -14.20
C ASP A 174 5.78 -21.29 -12.81
N ILE A 175 5.18 -20.34 -12.09
CA ILE A 175 4.48 -20.65 -10.83
C ILE A 175 3.36 -21.68 -11.05
N GLU A 176 3.22 -22.60 -10.10
CA GLU A 176 2.26 -23.69 -10.22
C GLU A 176 0.84 -23.19 -10.52
N PRO A 177 0.16 -23.67 -11.59
CA PRO A 177 -1.11 -23.15 -12.05
C PRO A 177 -2.24 -23.22 -10.99
N GLU A 178 -2.24 -24.27 -10.17
CA GLU A 178 -3.23 -24.41 -9.10
C GLU A 178 -3.01 -23.38 -8.00
N LEU A 179 -1.75 -23.16 -7.61
CA LEU A 179 -1.38 -22.19 -6.57
C LEU A 179 -1.76 -20.77 -7.00
N ILE A 180 -1.37 -20.35 -8.20
CA ILE A 180 -1.71 -19.00 -8.69
C ILE A 180 -3.22 -18.83 -8.86
N SER A 181 -3.96 -19.86 -9.25
CA SER A 181 -5.44 -19.82 -9.34
C SER A 181 -6.06 -19.53 -7.97
N ILE A 182 -5.58 -20.19 -6.91
CA ILE A 182 -6.05 -19.95 -5.54
C ILE A 182 -5.73 -18.51 -5.12
N ILE A 183 -4.49 -18.05 -5.32
CA ILE A 183 -4.07 -16.69 -4.98
C ILE A 183 -4.93 -15.64 -5.68
N LEU A 184 -5.18 -15.79 -6.99
CA LEU A 184 -6.01 -14.86 -7.76
C LEU A 184 -7.46 -14.82 -7.28
N LYS A 185 -8.02 -15.95 -6.84
CA LYS A 185 -9.35 -15.99 -6.20
C LYS A 185 -9.34 -15.22 -4.88
N GLY A 186 -8.32 -15.43 -4.05
CA GLY A 186 -8.14 -14.70 -2.79
C GLY A 186 -8.03 -13.20 -3.00
N VAL A 187 -7.16 -12.78 -3.91
CA VAL A 187 -6.99 -11.36 -4.28
C VAL A 187 -8.31 -10.74 -4.77
N SER A 188 -9.09 -11.46 -5.58
CA SER A 188 -10.39 -11.00 -6.05
C SER A 188 -11.42 -10.90 -4.91
N SER A 189 -11.42 -11.84 -3.98
CA SER A 189 -12.31 -11.84 -2.81
C SER A 189 -12.05 -10.63 -1.91
N ILE A 190 -10.80 -10.41 -1.51
CA ILE A 190 -10.44 -9.30 -0.63
C ILE A 190 -10.63 -7.92 -1.29
N LYS A 191 -10.42 -7.82 -2.62
CA LYS A 191 -10.74 -6.61 -3.39
C LYS A 191 -12.21 -6.26 -3.32
N ASN A 192 -13.08 -7.24 -3.52
CA ASN A 192 -14.53 -7.04 -3.49
C ASN A 192 -15.03 -6.63 -2.09
N GLU A 193 -14.42 -7.13 -1.03
CA GLU A 193 -14.70 -6.71 0.34
C GLU A 193 -14.25 -5.26 0.59
N ALA A 194 -13.06 -4.90 0.12
CA ALA A 194 -12.53 -3.54 0.26
C ALA A 194 -13.41 -2.50 -0.47
N LEU A 195 -13.95 -2.85 -1.65
CA LEU A 195 -14.85 -1.98 -2.42
C LEU A 195 -16.27 -1.87 -1.83
N LYS A 196 -16.73 -2.87 -1.08
CA LYS A 196 -18.04 -2.82 -0.39
C LYS A 196 -17.98 -2.03 0.92
N SER A 197 -16.79 -1.87 1.47
CA SER A 197 -16.55 -1.14 2.72
C SER A 197 -16.24 0.33 2.50
N ALA A 198 -16.02 0.76 1.27
CA ALA A 198 -15.81 2.14 0.83
C ALA A 198 -17.12 2.76 0.35
#